data_bf821985110d672b345f26953ac25511
#
_entry.id   bf821985110d672b345f26953ac25511
#
_cell.length_a   1.000
_cell.length_b   1.000
_cell.length_c   1.000
_cell.angle_alpha   90.00
_cell.angle_beta   90.00
_cell.angle_gamma   90.00
#
_symmetry.space_group_name_H-M   'P 1'
#
loop_
_entity.id
_entity.type
_entity.pdbx_description
1 polymer ?
#
loop_
_entity_poly.entity_id
_entity_poly.type
_entity_poly.pdbx_seq_one_letter_code
_entity_poly.pdbx_strand_id
1 'polypeptide(L)'
;MSSATRTGSPFTLRCNGRSSRSVRLERGAVLYARMALGAAFLSAVASRLGLWGDHVGSGSFAYFVRYTAEVLSFVPSFAIPFLAWAATVAELSFGLALILGVRLRWVALGSALLLALFGIAMAISSGIKSPLDYSVFSASAGALLLALFQGRKP
;
A
#
# COMPACT_ATOMS: atom_id res chain seq x y z
N MET A 1 -50.81 13.05 -51.51
CA MET A 1 -49.59 13.59 -50.93
C MET A 1 -49.55 13.15 -49.47
N SER A 2 -48.77 12.11 -49.20
CA SER A 2 -48.73 11.49 -47.88
C SER A 2 -47.35 11.71 -47.29
N SER A 3 -47.25 12.52 -46.24
CA SER A 3 -46.04 12.78 -45.49
C SER A 3 -45.82 11.70 -44.42
N ALA A 4 -44.85 10.85 -44.64
CA ALA A 4 -44.43 9.87 -43.64
C ALA A 4 -43.46 10.54 -42.64
N THR A 5 -43.93 10.80 -41.43
CA THR A 5 -43.12 11.27 -40.30
C THR A 5 -42.35 10.08 -39.72
N ARG A 6 -41.04 10.07 -39.95
CA ARG A 6 -40.12 9.05 -39.41
C ARG A 6 -39.77 9.45 -37.98
N THR A 7 -40.43 8.82 -37.00
CA THR A 7 -40.10 8.95 -35.57
C THR A 7 -38.81 8.21 -35.32
N GLY A 8 -37.70 8.96 -35.12
CA GLY A 8 -36.42 8.42 -34.64
C GLY A 8 -36.55 7.95 -33.21
N SER A 9 -36.38 6.65 -32.97
CA SER A 9 -36.30 6.12 -31.61
C SER A 9 -35.06 6.64 -30.93
N PRO A 10 -35.16 7.15 -29.68
CA PRO A 10 -33.96 7.54 -28.91
C PRO A 10 -33.12 6.29 -28.59
N PHE A 11 -31.89 6.31 -29.09
CA PHE A 11 -30.87 5.31 -28.73
C PHE A 11 -30.56 5.46 -27.24
N THR A 12 -31.33 4.78 -26.41
CA THR A 12 -31.03 4.68 -24.96
C THR A 12 -29.80 3.81 -24.80
N LEU A 13 -28.64 4.43 -24.58
CA LEU A 13 -27.46 3.76 -24.07
C LEU A 13 -27.83 3.11 -22.73
N ARG A 14 -28.12 1.81 -22.79
CA ARG A 14 -28.33 0.98 -21.63
C ARG A 14 -27.02 0.97 -20.86
N CYS A 15 -26.90 1.82 -19.82
CA CYS A 15 -25.85 1.71 -18.83
C CYS A 15 -25.89 0.30 -18.27
N ASN A 16 -24.97 -0.51 -18.76
CA ASN A 16 -24.83 -1.91 -18.40
C ASN A 16 -24.62 -2.01 -16.90
N GLY A 17 -25.65 -2.43 -16.16
CA GLY A 17 -25.58 -2.63 -14.72
C GLY A 17 -24.41 -3.56 -14.39
N ARG A 18 -23.48 -3.07 -13.62
CA ARG A 18 -22.30 -3.83 -13.14
C ARG A 18 -22.82 -5.17 -12.60
N SER A 19 -22.42 -6.27 -13.23
CA SER A 19 -22.86 -7.62 -12.85
C SER A 19 -22.59 -7.86 -11.37
N SER A 20 -23.51 -8.50 -10.65
CA SER A 20 -23.34 -8.86 -9.22
C SER A 20 -22.05 -9.66 -8.96
N ARG A 21 -21.56 -10.34 -9.99
CA ARG A 21 -20.31 -11.11 -9.96
C ARG A 21 -19.09 -10.19 -9.93
N SER A 22 -19.08 -9.11 -10.73
CA SER A 22 -17.96 -8.14 -10.74
C SER A 22 -17.87 -7.40 -9.41
N VAL A 23 -18.99 -7.03 -8.80
CA VAL A 23 -19.01 -6.36 -7.49
C VAL A 23 -18.45 -7.26 -6.38
N ARG A 24 -18.75 -8.56 -6.42
CA ARG A 24 -18.19 -9.52 -5.45
C ARG A 24 -16.69 -9.70 -5.63
N LEU A 25 -16.21 -9.80 -6.85
CA LEU A 25 -14.78 -9.91 -7.15
C LEU A 25 -14.01 -8.66 -6.71
N GLU A 26 -14.56 -7.48 -6.98
CA GLU A 26 -13.97 -6.20 -6.54
C GLU A 26 -13.83 -6.14 -5.00
N ARG A 27 -14.87 -6.53 -4.27
CA ARG A 27 -14.84 -6.57 -2.80
C ARG A 27 -13.81 -7.58 -2.27
N GLY A 28 -13.73 -8.76 -2.90
CA GLY A 28 -12.75 -9.78 -2.54
C GLY A 28 -11.31 -9.29 -2.79
N ALA A 29 -11.05 -8.67 -3.93
CA ALA A 29 -9.75 -8.12 -4.28
C ALA A 29 -9.32 -7.00 -3.30
N VAL A 30 -10.24 -6.10 -2.95
CA VAL A 30 -10.00 -5.04 -1.95
C VAL A 30 -9.67 -5.64 -0.59
N LEU A 31 -10.43 -6.64 -0.14
CA LEU A 31 -10.19 -7.31 1.15
C LEU A 31 -8.82 -7.99 1.14
N TYR A 32 -8.50 -8.74 0.09
CA TYR A 32 -7.21 -9.40 -0.06
C TYR A 32 -6.05 -8.39 -0.01
N ALA A 33 -6.12 -7.30 -0.79
CA ALA A 33 -5.09 -6.28 -0.80
C ALA A 33 -4.87 -5.63 0.58
N ARG A 34 -5.95 -5.33 1.31
CA ARG A 34 -5.90 -4.79 2.69
C ARG A 34 -5.20 -5.75 3.64
N MET A 35 -5.60 -7.02 3.62
CA MET A 35 -5.05 -8.03 4.51
C MET A 35 -3.57 -8.30 4.18
N ALA A 36 -3.21 -8.39 2.90
CA ALA A 36 -1.84 -8.61 2.47
C ALA A 36 -0.91 -7.45 2.87
N LEU A 37 -1.31 -6.20 2.57
CA LEU A 37 -0.52 -5.01 2.94
C LEU A 37 -0.45 -4.82 4.47
N GLY A 38 -1.57 -5.00 5.16
CA GLY A 38 -1.61 -4.89 6.61
C GLY A 38 -0.74 -5.94 7.30
N ALA A 39 -0.82 -7.19 6.85
CA ALA A 39 0.02 -8.28 7.36
C ALA A 39 1.52 -8.03 7.06
N ALA A 40 1.87 -7.51 5.89
CA ALA A 40 3.24 -7.17 5.55
C ALA A 40 3.82 -6.11 6.51
N PHE A 41 3.09 -5.03 6.76
CA PHE A 41 3.51 -4.01 7.73
C PHE A 41 3.65 -4.56 9.15
N LEU A 42 2.66 -5.31 9.63
CA LEU A 42 2.72 -5.89 10.98
C LEU A 42 3.84 -6.92 11.11
N SER A 43 4.10 -7.71 10.05
CA SER A 43 5.22 -8.65 10.02
C SER A 43 6.57 -7.94 10.11
N ALA A 44 6.73 -6.80 9.40
CA ALA A 44 7.94 -5.99 9.48
C ALA A 44 8.18 -5.45 10.91
N VAL A 45 7.13 -4.93 11.56
CA VAL A 45 7.19 -4.47 12.96
C VAL A 45 7.49 -5.63 13.91
N ALA A 46 6.82 -6.78 13.75
CA ALA A 46 7.03 -7.96 14.56
C ALA A 46 8.48 -8.48 14.46
N SER A 47 9.07 -8.44 13.27
CA SER A 47 10.48 -8.79 13.07
C SER A 47 11.43 -7.88 13.86
N ARG A 48 11.17 -6.57 13.86
CA ARG A 48 11.98 -5.58 14.62
C ARG A 48 11.87 -5.74 16.14
N LEU A 49 10.73 -6.27 16.60
CA LEU A 49 10.50 -6.55 18.03
C LEU A 49 10.93 -7.97 18.44
N GLY A 50 11.54 -8.74 17.52
CA GLY A 50 12.00 -10.10 17.81
C GLY A 50 10.90 -11.15 17.95
N LEU A 51 9.65 -10.85 17.54
CA LEU A 51 8.51 -11.75 17.69
C LEU A 51 8.56 -12.97 16.76
N TRP A 52 9.36 -12.92 15.70
CA TRP A 52 9.60 -14.04 14.78
C TRP A 52 10.75 -14.96 15.20
N GLY A 53 11.41 -14.68 16.35
CA GLY A 53 12.57 -15.39 16.85
C GLY A 53 13.88 -14.99 16.15
N ASP A 54 15.00 -15.48 16.69
CA ASP A 54 16.35 -15.07 16.26
C ASP A 54 16.74 -15.56 14.86
N HIS A 55 16.00 -16.49 14.29
CA HIS A 55 16.30 -17.11 12.99
C HIS A 55 15.64 -16.40 11.80
N VAL A 56 14.70 -15.49 12.02
CA VAL A 56 13.95 -14.80 10.96
C VAL A 56 14.19 -13.31 11.04
N GLY A 57 15.09 -12.85 10.18
CA GLY A 57 15.50 -11.44 10.16
C GLY A 57 16.42 -11.12 11.34
N SER A 58 16.77 -9.89 11.45
CA SER A 58 17.77 -9.40 12.39
C SER A 58 17.32 -9.23 13.84
N GLY A 59 16.16 -9.71 14.21
CA GLY A 59 15.67 -9.95 15.58
C GLY A 59 15.73 -8.78 16.59
N SER A 60 16.22 -7.60 16.23
CA SER A 60 16.29 -6.49 17.17
C SER A 60 16.07 -5.12 16.53
N PHE A 61 15.45 -4.22 17.28
CA PHE A 61 15.28 -2.83 16.86
C PHE A 61 16.64 -2.13 16.63
N ALA A 62 17.68 -2.49 17.36
CA ALA A 62 19.03 -1.96 17.20
C ALA A 62 19.61 -2.26 15.81
N TYR A 63 19.35 -3.45 15.27
CA TYR A 63 19.74 -3.78 13.91
C TYR A 63 18.94 -2.93 12.89
N PHE A 64 17.65 -2.75 13.11
CA PHE A 64 16.84 -1.91 12.24
C PHE A 64 17.34 -0.45 12.22
N VAL A 65 17.74 0.10 13.35
CA VAL A 65 18.36 1.43 13.43
C VAL A 65 19.65 1.47 12.61
N ARG A 66 20.50 0.44 12.70
CA ARG A 66 21.72 0.33 11.91
C ARG A 66 21.43 0.24 10.41
N TYR A 67 20.51 -0.62 10.01
CA TYR A 67 20.05 -0.73 8.63
C TYR A 67 19.48 0.60 8.12
N THR A 68 18.70 1.30 8.95
CA THR A 68 18.18 2.63 8.61
C THR A 68 19.31 3.63 8.38
N ALA A 69 20.39 3.57 9.16
CA ALA A 69 21.57 4.41 8.97
C ALA A 69 22.29 4.11 7.64
N GLU A 70 22.36 2.85 7.25
CA GLU A 70 22.93 2.45 5.95
C GLU A 70 22.07 2.95 4.78
N VAL A 71 20.75 2.77 4.88
CA VAL A 71 19.78 3.18 3.84
C VAL A 71 19.64 4.70 3.75
N LEU A 72 19.79 5.42 4.86
CA LEU A 72 19.71 6.88 4.94
C LEU A 72 21.09 7.51 5.19
N SER A 73 22.13 7.02 4.50
CA SER A 73 23.51 7.46 4.67
C SER A 73 23.74 8.97 4.43
N PHE A 74 22.79 9.63 3.77
CA PHE A 74 22.77 11.10 3.54
C PHE A 74 22.11 11.89 4.67
N VAL A 75 21.59 11.24 5.72
CA VAL A 75 20.91 11.86 6.85
C VAL A 75 21.86 11.91 8.05
N PRO A 76 21.88 13.02 8.83
CA PRO A 76 22.70 13.10 10.05
C PRO A 76 22.37 11.96 11.03
N SER A 77 23.40 11.38 11.64
CA SER A 77 23.29 10.19 12.51
C SER A 77 22.37 10.38 13.72
N PHE A 78 22.25 11.60 14.23
CA PHE A 78 21.34 11.91 15.36
C PHE A 78 19.86 11.77 15.00
N ALA A 79 19.48 11.91 13.72
CA ALA A 79 18.11 11.79 13.26
C ALA A 79 17.69 10.33 12.99
N ILE A 80 18.63 9.41 12.79
CA ILE A 80 18.37 8.03 12.42
C ILE A 80 17.48 7.29 13.43
N PRO A 81 17.73 7.33 14.76
CA PRO A 81 16.85 6.65 15.72
C PRO A 81 15.42 7.19 15.69
N PHE A 82 15.26 8.51 15.53
CA PHE A 82 13.95 9.13 15.41
C PHE A 82 13.21 8.66 14.16
N LEU A 83 13.88 8.60 13.01
CA LEU A 83 13.30 8.12 11.75
C LEU A 83 12.94 6.65 11.83
N ALA A 84 13.77 5.82 12.45
CA ALA A 84 13.48 4.40 12.66
C ALA A 84 12.22 4.19 13.54
N TRP A 85 12.07 4.95 14.61
CA TRP A 85 10.86 4.94 15.43
C TRP A 85 9.64 5.46 14.67
N ALA A 86 9.78 6.58 13.97
CA ALA A 86 8.68 7.16 13.18
C ALA A 86 8.18 6.17 12.11
N ALA A 87 9.11 5.51 11.39
CA ALA A 87 8.77 4.46 10.43
C ALA A 87 8.02 3.30 11.09
N THR A 88 8.52 2.80 12.22
CA THR A 88 7.90 1.68 12.94
C THR A 88 6.49 2.02 13.43
N VAL A 89 6.28 3.21 13.99
CA VAL A 89 4.95 3.68 14.43
C VAL A 89 4.01 3.87 13.24
N ALA A 90 4.51 4.42 12.12
CA ALA A 90 3.73 4.58 10.90
C ALA A 90 3.29 3.22 10.33
N GLU A 91 4.21 2.25 10.23
CA GLU A 91 3.89 0.90 9.75
C GLU A 91 2.90 0.18 10.66
N LEU A 92 3.07 0.26 11.97
CA LEU A 92 2.12 -0.31 12.93
C LEU A 92 0.73 0.30 12.76
N SER A 93 0.65 1.62 12.68
CA SER A 93 -0.59 2.36 12.53
C SER A 93 -1.30 2.04 11.21
N PHE A 94 -0.55 2.07 10.10
CA PHE A 94 -1.10 1.75 8.79
C PHE A 94 -1.48 0.27 8.67
N GLY A 95 -0.68 -0.64 9.20
CA GLY A 95 -0.98 -2.07 9.24
C GLY A 95 -2.30 -2.36 9.93
N LEU A 96 -2.48 -1.85 11.14
CA LEU A 96 -3.73 -1.98 11.91
C LEU A 96 -4.91 -1.32 11.19
N ALA A 97 -4.75 -0.08 10.71
CA ALA A 97 -5.81 0.65 10.04
C ALA A 97 -6.25 -0.01 8.73
N LEU A 98 -5.33 -0.63 7.96
CA LEU A 98 -5.66 -1.42 6.78
C LEU A 98 -6.50 -2.64 7.13
N ILE A 99 -6.12 -3.40 8.15
CA ILE A 99 -6.85 -4.59 8.60
C ILE A 99 -8.23 -4.20 9.11
N LEU A 100 -8.33 -3.18 9.96
CA LEU A 100 -9.60 -2.70 10.49
C LEU A 100 -10.46 -1.98 9.43
N GLY A 101 -9.86 -1.49 8.36
CA GLY A 101 -10.56 -0.79 7.28
C GLY A 101 -10.95 0.64 7.61
N VAL A 102 -10.26 1.26 8.55
CA VAL A 102 -10.51 2.64 8.98
C VAL A 102 -9.98 3.61 7.92
N ARG A 103 -10.84 4.57 7.49
CA ARG A 103 -10.48 5.62 6.50
C ARG A 103 -9.61 5.11 5.34
N LEU A 104 -9.95 3.96 4.81
CA LEU A 104 -9.15 3.11 3.93
C LEU A 104 -8.45 3.87 2.79
N ARG A 105 -9.10 4.88 2.20
CA ARG A 105 -8.52 5.70 1.14
C ARG A 105 -7.26 6.45 1.61
N TRP A 106 -7.35 7.12 2.76
CA TRP A 106 -6.25 7.92 3.29
C TRP A 106 -5.11 7.05 3.83
N VAL A 107 -5.47 5.96 4.51
CA VAL A 107 -4.50 4.98 5.00
C VAL A 107 -3.76 4.33 3.84
N ALA A 108 -4.44 3.93 2.78
CA ALA A 108 -3.82 3.34 1.61
C ALA A 108 -2.91 4.34 0.86
N LEU A 109 -3.30 5.63 0.78
CA LEU A 109 -2.42 6.69 0.24
C LEU A 109 -1.17 6.88 1.09
N GLY A 110 -1.32 6.95 2.41
CA GLY A 110 -0.19 7.04 3.33
C GLY A 110 0.75 5.83 3.24
N SER A 111 0.18 4.63 3.13
CA SER A 111 0.94 3.39 2.92
C SER A 111 1.72 3.40 1.60
N ALA A 112 1.08 3.85 0.51
CA ALA A 112 1.72 3.95 -0.79
C ALA A 112 2.91 4.93 -0.75
N LEU A 113 2.72 6.08 -0.11
CA LEU A 113 3.77 7.10 0.05
C LEU A 113 4.93 6.56 0.91
N LEU A 114 4.64 5.94 2.05
CA LEU A 114 5.66 5.38 2.94
C LEU A 114 6.50 4.33 2.22
N LEU A 115 5.87 3.40 1.51
CA LEU A 115 6.56 2.38 0.73
C LEU A 115 7.37 2.99 -0.42
N ALA A 116 6.85 4.00 -1.12
CA ALA A 116 7.60 4.70 -2.16
C ALA A 116 8.86 5.36 -1.60
N LEU A 117 8.76 6.05 -0.46
CA LEU A 117 9.90 6.66 0.23
C LEU A 117 10.95 5.61 0.62
N PHE A 118 10.54 4.47 1.15
CA PHE A 118 11.46 3.36 1.45
C PHE A 118 12.15 2.83 0.18
N GLY A 119 11.39 2.61 -0.88
CA GLY A 119 11.93 2.15 -2.16
C GLY A 119 12.95 3.12 -2.75
N ILE A 120 12.67 4.43 -2.69
CA ILE A 120 13.59 5.47 -3.17
C ILE A 120 14.86 5.51 -2.30
N ALA A 121 14.73 5.49 -0.96
CA ALA A 121 15.86 5.48 -0.06
C ALA A 121 16.78 4.27 -0.29
N MET A 122 16.20 3.07 -0.43
CA MET A 122 16.93 1.85 -0.77
C MET A 122 17.61 1.94 -2.15
N ALA A 123 16.92 2.52 -3.15
CA ALA A 123 17.49 2.68 -4.49
C ALA A 123 18.71 3.60 -4.50
N ILE A 124 18.69 4.67 -3.72
CA ILE A 124 19.80 5.62 -3.61
C ILE A 124 21.00 4.99 -2.89
N SER A 125 20.77 4.25 -1.81
CA SER A 125 21.84 3.73 -0.94
C SER A 125 22.40 2.38 -1.37
N SER A 126 21.52 1.47 -1.82
CA SER A 126 21.87 0.07 -2.11
C SER A 126 21.69 -0.29 -3.59
N GLY A 127 21.35 0.70 -4.43
CA GLY A 127 21.04 0.52 -5.84
C GLY A 127 19.62 0.01 -6.08
N ILE A 128 19.15 0.21 -7.31
CA ILE A 128 17.76 -0.05 -7.73
C ILE A 128 17.35 -1.53 -7.57
N LYS A 129 18.30 -2.45 -7.60
CA LYS A 129 18.02 -3.87 -7.45
C LYS A 129 17.40 -4.20 -6.10
N SER A 130 17.87 -3.58 -5.02
CA SER A 130 17.40 -3.83 -3.66
C SER A 130 15.89 -3.63 -3.49
N PRO A 131 15.28 -2.47 -3.79
CA PRO A 131 13.83 -2.31 -3.64
C PRO A 131 13.01 -3.14 -4.64
N LEU A 132 13.59 -3.58 -5.75
CA LEU A 132 12.93 -4.50 -6.68
C LEU A 132 12.88 -5.93 -6.13
N ASP A 133 13.97 -6.43 -5.56
CA ASP A 133 14.03 -7.77 -4.93
C ASP A 133 13.04 -7.87 -3.75
N TYR A 134 12.88 -6.81 -2.97
CA TYR A 134 11.91 -6.74 -1.87
C TYR A 134 10.48 -6.35 -2.31
N SER A 135 10.25 -6.16 -3.62
CA SER A 135 8.94 -5.81 -4.19
C SER A 135 8.30 -4.54 -3.57
N VAL A 136 9.11 -3.61 -3.07
CA VAL A 136 8.63 -2.42 -2.35
C VAL A 136 7.78 -1.53 -3.26
N PHE A 137 8.22 -1.33 -4.51
CA PHE A 137 7.45 -0.54 -5.49
C PHE A 137 6.15 -1.24 -5.90
N SER A 138 6.12 -2.57 -6.00
CA SER A 138 4.90 -3.33 -6.28
C SER A 138 3.89 -3.20 -5.14
N ALA A 139 4.35 -3.25 -3.89
CA ALA A 139 3.50 -3.02 -2.71
C ALA A 139 2.97 -1.58 -2.67
N SER A 140 3.81 -0.59 -2.98
CA SER A 140 3.41 0.82 -3.09
C SER A 140 2.33 1.01 -4.17
N ALA A 141 2.52 0.44 -5.35
CA ALA A 141 1.53 0.48 -6.44
C ALA A 141 0.21 -0.19 -6.03
N GLY A 142 0.27 -1.35 -5.36
CA GLY A 142 -0.90 -2.03 -4.81
C GLY A 142 -1.68 -1.17 -3.80
N ALA A 143 -0.98 -0.49 -2.90
CA ALA A 143 -1.59 0.44 -1.95
C ALA A 143 -2.22 1.65 -2.66
N LEU A 144 -1.57 2.20 -3.68
CA LEU A 144 -2.12 3.30 -4.48
C LEU A 144 -3.39 2.89 -5.23
N LEU A 145 -3.38 1.73 -5.88
CA LEU A 145 -4.57 1.18 -6.54
C LEU A 145 -5.71 1.00 -5.53
N LEU A 146 -5.43 0.45 -4.35
CA LEU A 146 -6.42 0.30 -3.28
C LEU A 146 -7.05 1.65 -2.90
N ALA A 147 -6.27 2.72 -2.78
CA ALA A 147 -6.75 4.07 -2.49
C ALA A 147 -7.67 4.61 -3.59
N LEU A 148 -7.31 4.41 -4.86
CA LEU A 148 -8.09 4.87 -6.01
C LEU A 148 -9.42 4.11 -6.13
N PHE A 149 -9.43 2.80 -5.90
CA PHE A 149 -10.67 2.02 -5.89
C PHE A 149 -11.65 2.47 -4.80
N GLN A 150 -11.16 2.89 -3.65
CA GLN A 150 -12.01 3.40 -2.56
C GLN A 150 -12.52 4.83 -2.83
N GLY A 151 -11.83 5.61 -3.64
CA GLY A 151 -12.26 6.95 -4.04
C GLY A 151 -13.39 6.98 -5.08
N ARG A 152 -13.70 5.84 -5.69
CA ARG A 152 -14.74 5.72 -6.75
C ARG A 152 -16.11 5.27 -6.23
N LYS A 153 -16.32 5.21 -4.92
CA LYS A 153 -17.67 4.99 -4.40
C LYS A 153 -18.48 6.27 -4.63
N PRO A 154 -19.61 6.18 -5.36
CA PRO A 154 -20.51 7.31 -5.53
C PRO A 154 -21.12 7.73 -4.20
#